data_e56e6c8e6b48b482cf19c87ba0a9113c
#
_entry.id   e56e6c8e6b48b482cf19c87ba0a9113c
#
_cell.length_a   1.000
_cell.length_b   1.000
_cell.length_c   1.000
_cell.angle_alpha   90.00
_cell.angle_beta   90.00
_cell.angle_gamma   90.00
#
_symmetry.space_group_name_H-M   'P 1'
#
loop_
_entity.id
_entity.type
_entity.pdbx_description
1 polymer ?
#
loop_
_entity_poly.entity_id
_entity_poly.type
_entity_poly.pdbx_seq_one_letter_code
_entity_poly.pdbx_strand_id
1 'polypeptide(L)'
;MQASVLTGASLLTAAAAKATHKEKEHGKVTSEPFHLNYAIHDGMFKNSAGDDFIDQIKFAYDAGFRSIEDNGLPGRTPAMQSKIGDALAKLGMSMGVFVLDKGGNDANTLTAGKPENVEIFLKGCRNAVEVGKRVNGKLTTMVPGDFQRWLPEGIQTANVIEALRRGCEILEPHGIVMVLEPLSDNPDLFLRTADQTYAICKAVKSPSCKILYDMYHMQRNSGNIIPNLDLCYDEIAYYQIGDNPARKEPTTGEVNYKNIFKHLYQKGYKGMLGMEHGNSLPGKEGEVALIKAYRWSDDFL
;
A
#
# COMPACT_ATOMS: atom_id res chain seq x y z
N MET A 1 -37.46 79.73 43.52
CA MET A 1 -36.33 80.18 42.72
C MET A 1 -35.98 79.05 41.80
N GLN A 2 -36.17 79.35 40.54
CA GLN A 2 -36.14 78.35 39.47
C GLN A 2 -34.68 78.08 39.01
N ALA A 3 -34.35 76.81 38.81
CA ALA A 3 -33.13 76.39 38.16
C ALA A 3 -33.50 75.58 36.91
N SER A 4 -33.11 76.08 35.76
CA SER A 4 -33.34 75.55 34.43
C SER A 4 -32.40 74.42 34.15
N VAL A 5 -32.93 73.27 33.66
CA VAL A 5 -32.16 72.14 33.18
C VAL A 5 -32.03 72.24 31.65
N LEU A 6 -30.81 72.27 31.15
CA LEU A 6 -30.47 72.16 29.75
C LEU A 6 -30.09 70.72 29.41
N THR A 7 -30.90 70.12 28.56
CA THR A 7 -30.67 68.77 28.03
C THR A 7 -29.78 68.90 26.78
N GLY A 8 -28.57 68.32 26.81
CA GLY A 8 -27.69 68.12 25.67
C GLY A 8 -27.79 66.66 25.15
N ALA A 9 -28.31 66.52 23.97
CA ALA A 9 -28.34 65.21 23.28
C ALA A 9 -27.02 65.00 22.51
N SER A 10 -26.24 64.03 22.95
CA SER A 10 -25.05 63.62 22.23
C SER A 10 -25.39 62.45 21.28
N LEU A 11 -25.28 62.66 20.00
CA LEU A 11 -25.34 61.66 18.95
C LEU A 11 -24.03 60.87 18.96
N LEU A 12 -24.09 59.62 19.37
CA LEU A 12 -23.02 58.63 19.21
C LEU A 12 -23.21 57.92 17.84
N THR A 13 -22.39 58.27 16.87
CA THR A 13 -22.25 57.50 15.61
C THR A 13 -21.39 56.29 15.88
N ALA A 14 -22.00 55.11 15.88
CA ALA A 14 -21.30 53.85 15.94
C ALA A 14 -20.70 53.52 14.55
N ALA A 15 -19.39 53.67 14.39
CA ALA A 15 -18.63 53.15 13.29
C ALA A 15 -18.45 51.63 13.45
N ALA A 16 -19.17 50.85 12.65
CA ALA A 16 -18.97 49.42 12.57
C ALA A 16 -17.65 49.11 11.84
N ALA A 17 -16.62 48.79 12.60
CA ALA A 17 -15.38 48.27 12.05
C ALA A 17 -15.64 46.85 11.56
N LYS A 18 -15.69 46.62 10.24
CA LYS A 18 -15.60 45.30 9.60
C LYS A 18 -14.22 44.74 9.90
N ALA A 19 -14.12 43.84 10.85
CA ALA A 19 -12.95 43.00 11.05
C ALA A 19 -12.90 42.00 9.87
N THR A 20 -12.08 42.31 8.88
CA THR A 20 -11.66 41.32 7.88
C THR A 20 -10.78 40.27 8.58
N HIS A 21 -11.34 39.12 8.86
CA HIS A 21 -10.54 37.95 9.17
C HIS A 21 -9.68 37.62 7.93
N LYS A 22 -8.45 38.07 7.93
CA LYS A 22 -7.41 37.47 7.12
C LYS A 22 -7.18 36.07 7.74
N GLU A 23 -7.73 35.05 7.12
CA GLU A 23 -7.22 33.69 7.31
C GLU A 23 -5.71 33.75 7.02
N LYS A 24 -4.92 33.60 8.07
CA LYS A 24 -3.50 33.31 7.93
C LYS A 24 -3.43 31.94 7.25
N GLU A 25 -3.12 31.89 5.96
CA GLU A 25 -2.55 30.70 5.36
C GLU A 25 -1.35 30.32 6.22
N HIS A 26 -1.57 29.36 7.10
CA HIS A 26 -0.47 28.65 7.74
C HIS A 26 0.23 27.92 6.61
N GLY A 27 1.39 28.42 6.20
CA GLY A 27 2.26 27.73 5.28
C GLY A 27 2.41 26.30 5.80
N LYS A 28 1.86 25.31 5.06
CA LYS A 28 1.98 23.91 5.38
C LYS A 28 3.47 23.55 5.38
N VAL A 29 4.03 23.32 6.57
CA VAL A 29 5.38 22.79 6.70
C VAL A 29 5.27 21.32 6.34
N THR A 30 5.67 20.97 5.12
CA THR A 30 5.81 19.55 4.75
C THR A 30 7.00 18.96 5.49
N SER A 31 6.80 17.77 6.07
CA SER A 31 7.89 17.04 6.70
C SER A 31 8.87 16.52 5.63
N GLU A 32 10.15 16.44 5.97
CA GLU A 32 11.15 15.82 5.10
C GLU A 32 10.72 14.39 4.71
N PRO A 33 10.96 13.97 3.46
CA PRO A 33 10.71 12.61 3.05
C PRO A 33 11.49 11.61 3.91
N PHE A 34 10.98 10.36 3.94
CA PHE A 34 11.70 9.24 4.52
C PHE A 34 12.88 8.80 3.63
N HIS A 35 13.84 8.07 4.18
CA HIS A 35 14.95 7.48 3.42
C HIS A 35 14.50 6.35 2.49
N LEU A 36 13.50 5.58 2.94
CA LEU A 36 12.81 4.57 2.14
C LEU A 36 11.41 5.04 1.73
N ASN A 37 10.86 4.46 0.68
CA ASN A 37 9.60 4.87 0.11
C ASN A 37 8.44 4.02 0.66
N TYR A 38 7.84 4.45 1.76
CA TYR A 38 6.71 3.78 2.40
C TYR A 38 5.39 4.16 1.71
N ALA A 39 4.55 3.14 1.42
CA ALA A 39 3.28 3.30 0.75
C ALA A 39 2.12 3.11 1.74
N ILE A 40 1.38 4.19 2.00
CA ILE A 40 0.20 4.19 2.88
C ILE A 40 -1.02 3.61 2.17
N HIS A 41 -2.01 3.13 2.91
CA HIS A 41 -3.28 2.70 2.34
C HIS A 41 -4.48 3.51 2.90
N ASP A 42 -5.63 3.37 2.24
CA ASP A 42 -6.87 4.03 2.62
C ASP A 42 -7.27 3.69 4.06
N GLY A 43 -7.71 4.70 4.80
CA GLY A 43 -8.13 4.59 6.19
C GLY A 43 -7.04 4.81 7.23
N MET A 44 -5.75 4.80 6.86
CA MET A 44 -4.65 4.99 7.82
C MET A 44 -4.69 6.35 8.52
N PHE A 45 -5.14 7.40 7.81
CA PHE A 45 -5.15 8.78 8.29
C PHE A 45 -6.54 9.42 8.29
N LYS A 46 -7.60 8.61 8.35
CA LYS A 46 -8.99 9.11 8.30
C LYS A 46 -9.38 10.03 9.46
N ASN A 47 -8.77 9.86 10.62
CA ASN A 47 -9.09 10.70 11.79
C ASN A 47 -8.45 12.08 11.70
N SER A 48 -7.32 12.23 11.02
CA SER A 48 -6.64 13.53 10.80
C SER A 48 -7.09 14.21 9.52
N ALA A 49 -7.35 13.44 8.46
CA ALA A 49 -7.63 13.96 7.12
C ALA A 49 -9.10 13.78 6.65
N GLY A 50 -9.91 13.01 7.39
CA GLY A 50 -11.28 12.67 6.98
C GLY A 50 -11.36 11.39 6.14
N ASP A 51 -12.59 11.05 5.73
CA ASP A 51 -12.88 9.79 5.02
C ASP A 51 -12.52 9.84 3.51
N ASP A 52 -12.32 11.03 2.92
CA ASP A 52 -11.89 11.12 1.51
C ASP A 52 -10.43 10.67 1.38
N PHE A 53 -10.21 9.60 0.61
CA PHE A 53 -8.87 9.07 0.41
C PHE A 53 -7.91 10.09 -0.26
N ILE A 54 -8.42 10.99 -1.09
CA ILE A 54 -7.59 12.06 -1.70
C ILE A 54 -7.04 13.01 -0.62
N ASP A 55 -7.83 13.31 0.40
CA ASP A 55 -7.36 14.15 1.50
C ASP A 55 -6.37 13.41 2.41
N GLN A 56 -6.55 12.09 2.60
CA GLN A 56 -5.56 11.24 3.29
C GLN A 56 -4.23 11.16 2.50
N ILE A 57 -4.26 11.08 1.17
CA ILE A 57 -3.05 11.14 0.32
C ILE A 57 -2.30 12.46 0.51
N LYS A 58 -3.00 13.59 0.53
CA LYS A 58 -2.39 14.90 0.78
C LYS A 58 -1.78 15.00 2.17
N PHE A 59 -2.50 14.51 3.20
CA PHE A 59 -2.00 14.46 4.57
C PHE A 59 -0.73 13.61 4.67
N ALA A 60 -0.73 12.43 4.06
CA ALA A 60 0.42 11.55 4.03
C ALA A 60 1.64 12.20 3.33
N TYR A 61 1.41 12.91 2.22
CA TYR A 61 2.45 13.70 1.57
C TYR A 61 3.06 14.76 2.50
N ASP A 62 2.20 15.52 3.21
CA ASP A 62 2.63 16.53 4.18
C ASP A 62 3.41 15.89 5.37
N ALA A 63 3.09 14.63 5.74
CA ALA A 63 3.78 13.85 6.75
C ALA A 63 5.11 13.22 6.28
N GLY A 64 5.44 13.32 4.98
CA GLY A 64 6.69 12.85 4.40
C GLY A 64 6.60 11.55 3.59
N PHE A 65 5.44 10.90 3.51
CA PHE A 65 5.23 9.74 2.66
C PHE A 65 5.21 10.11 1.18
N ARG A 66 5.64 9.20 0.31
CA ARG A 66 5.74 9.47 -1.15
C ARG A 66 5.08 8.38 -2.00
N SER A 67 4.40 7.43 -1.40
CA SER A 67 3.69 6.37 -2.12
C SER A 67 2.40 5.99 -1.39
N ILE A 68 1.50 5.37 -2.14
CA ILE A 68 0.31 4.68 -1.61
C ILE A 68 0.26 3.25 -2.14
N GLU A 69 -0.48 2.38 -1.46
CA GLU A 69 -1.04 1.14 -2.03
C GLU A 69 -2.56 1.13 -1.83
N ASP A 70 -3.28 0.42 -2.68
CA ASP A 70 -4.74 0.31 -2.56
C ASP A 70 -5.21 -1.06 -3.06
N ASN A 71 -5.30 -2.01 -2.15
CA ASN A 71 -5.75 -3.37 -2.45
C ASN A 71 -7.18 -3.40 -3.03
N GLY A 72 -8.01 -2.43 -2.68
CA GLY A 72 -9.38 -2.26 -3.17
C GLY A 72 -9.52 -1.50 -4.49
N LEU A 73 -8.43 -1.00 -5.06
CA LEU A 73 -8.46 -0.11 -6.22
C LEU A 73 -9.27 -0.63 -7.42
N PRO A 74 -9.22 -1.93 -7.81
CA PRO A 74 -10.03 -2.45 -8.92
C PRO A 74 -11.54 -2.36 -8.69
N GLY A 75 -11.98 -2.37 -7.43
CA GLY A 75 -13.39 -2.20 -7.04
C GLY A 75 -13.87 -0.75 -7.02
N ARG A 76 -12.98 0.23 -7.08
CA ARG A 76 -13.36 1.64 -7.18
C ARG A 76 -13.83 1.99 -8.59
N THR A 77 -14.69 3.00 -8.70
CA THR A 77 -15.13 3.48 -10.04
C THR A 77 -13.95 4.00 -10.85
N PRO A 78 -13.99 3.88 -12.19
CA PRO A 78 -12.93 4.45 -13.06
C PRO A 78 -12.66 5.94 -12.80
N ALA A 79 -13.71 6.71 -12.48
CA ALA A 79 -13.58 8.13 -12.13
C ALA A 79 -12.77 8.33 -10.84
N MET A 80 -12.99 7.49 -9.80
CA MET A 80 -12.22 7.56 -8.55
C MET A 80 -10.77 7.10 -8.77
N GLN A 81 -10.54 6.04 -9.58
CA GLN A 81 -9.20 5.62 -9.96
C GLN A 81 -8.42 6.76 -10.64
N SER A 82 -9.03 7.45 -11.61
CA SER A 82 -8.42 8.63 -12.26
C SER A 82 -8.15 9.76 -11.29
N LYS A 83 -9.09 10.06 -10.36
CA LYS A 83 -8.87 11.06 -9.30
C LYS A 83 -7.66 10.74 -8.43
N ILE A 84 -7.48 9.46 -8.05
CA ILE A 84 -6.31 9.01 -7.30
C ILE A 84 -5.04 9.22 -8.15
N GLY A 85 -5.03 8.80 -9.40
CA GLY A 85 -3.91 8.97 -10.33
C GLY A 85 -3.51 10.44 -10.49
N ASP A 86 -4.49 11.33 -10.68
CA ASP A 86 -4.27 12.78 -10.80
C ASP A 86 -3.67 13.38 -9.51
N ALA A 87 -4.16 12.95 -8.35
CA ALA A 87 -3.64 13.40 -7.06
C ALA A 87 -2.18 12.96 -6.85
N LEU A 88 -1.87 11.70 -7.18
CA LEU A 88 -0.50 11.19 -7.11
C LEU A 88 0.44 11.93 -8.06
N ALA A 89 0.03 12.12 -9.31
CA ALA A 89 0.82 12.86 -10.30
C ALA A 89 1.10 14.29 -9.85
N LYS A 90 0.08 14.99 -9.33
CA LYS A 90 0.20 16.38 -8.83
C LYS A 90 1.17 16.51 -7.66
N LEU A 91 1.23 15.49 -6.78
CA LEU A 91 2.10 15.47 -5.61
C LEU A 91 3.47 14.83 -5.88
N GLY A 92 3.70 14.24 -7.05
CA GLY A 92 4.90 13.47 -7.33
C GLY A 92 5.00 12.19 -6.49
N MET A 93 3.85 11.61 -6.10
CA MET A 93 3.77 10.34 -5.38
C MET A 93 3.62 9.15 -6.33
N SER A 94 3.98 7.98 -5.85
CA SER A 94 3.90 6.72 -6.63
C SER A 94 2.74 5.84 -6.17
N MET A 95 2.19 5.08 -7.14
CA MET A 95 1.26 3.98 -6.86
C MET A 95 2.06 2.69 -6.63
N GLY A 96 1.88 2.06 -5.48
CA GLY A 96 2.37 0.73 -5.13
C GLY A 96 1.50 -0.38 -5.73
N VAL A 97 1.20 -1.40 -4.94
CA VAL A 97 0.37 -2.52 -5.40
C VAL A 97 -1.12 -2.21 -5.31
N PHE A 98 -1.87 -2.86 -6.17
CA PHE A 98 -3.30 -3.13 -6.05
C PHE A 98 -3.54 -4.61 -6.36
N VAL A 99 -4.63 -5.20 -5.83
CA VAL A 99 -4.89 -6.64 -6.02
C VAL A 99 -5.38 -6.93 -7.43
N LEU A 100 -4.81 -7.95 -8.09
CA LEU A 100 -5.35 -8.49 -9.31
C LEU A 100 -6.67 -9.23 -8.99
N ASP A 101 -7.75 -8.72 -9.53
CA ASP A 101 -9.08 -9.28 -9.26
C ASP A 101 -9.30 -10.59 -10.01
N LYS A 102 -9.36 -11.69 -9.25
CA LYS A 102 -9.80 -13.00 -9.71
C LYS A 102 -10.91 -13.59 -8.84
N GLY A 103 -11.55 -12.74 -8.03
CA GLY A 103 -12.65 -13.11 -7.13
C GLY A 103 -12.24 -13.44 -5.69
N GLY A 104 -10.98 -13.20 -5.29
CA GLY A 104 -10.43 -13.45 -3.95
C GLY A 104 -9.18 -14.31 -3.96
N ASN A 105 -8.48 -14.40 -2.82
CA ASN A 105 -7.22 -15.12 -2.70
C ASN A 105 -7.38 -16.64 -2.86
N ASP A 106 -8.45 -17.19 -2.32
CA ASP A 106 -8.85 -18.62 -2.32
C ASP A 106 -9.76 -19.00 -3.50
N ALA A 107 -10.37 -18.02 -4.17
CA ALA A 107 -11.28 -18.25 -5.29
C ALA A 107 -10.55 -18.48 -6.61
N ASN A 108 -11.22 -19.18 -7.54
CA ASN A 108 -10.75 -19.41 -8.91
C ASN A 108 -9.29 -19.86 -8.97
N THR A 109 -8.99 -20.86 -8.17
CA THR A 109 -7.63 -21.33 -7.90
C THR A 109 -6.94 -21.88 -9.16
N LEU A 110 -5.72 -21.43 -9.40
CA LEU A 110 -4.92 -21.83 -10.56
C LEU A 110 -4.29 -23.23 -10.39
N THR A 111 -4.07 -23.65 -9.16
CA THR A 111 -3.48 -24.97 -8.84
C THR A 111 -4.27 -26.13 -9.41
N ALA A 112 -5.59 -26.00 -9.53
CA ALA A 112 -6.47 -27.00 -10.08
C ALA A 112 -6.32 -27.20 -11.59
N GLY A 113 -5.70 -26.28 -12.31
CA GLY A 113 -5.51 -26.32 -13.78
C GLY A 113 -6.81 -26.23 -14.58
N LYS A 114 -7.91 -25.72 -13.97
CA LYS A 114 -9.20 -25.60 -14.63
C LYS A 114 -9.19 -24.44 -15.63
N PRO A 115 -9.54 -24.66 -16.91
CA PRO A 115 -9.53 -23.62 -17.92
C PRO A 115 -10.38 -22.39 -17.56
N GLU A 116 -11.55 -22.60 -16.94
CA GLU A 116 -12.44 -21.52 -16.51
C GLU A 116 -11.80 -20.61 -15.46
N ASN A 117 -11.02 -21.14 -14.51
CA ASN A 117 -10.31 -20.37 -13.52
C ASN A 117 -9.17 -19.55 -14.15
N VAL A 118 -8.48 -20.14 -15.11
CA VAL A 118 -7.42 -19.46 -15.87
C VAL A 118 -8.02 -18.29 -16.67
N GLU A 119 -9.16 -18.46 -17.32
CA GLU A 119 -9.79 -17.35 -18.07
C GLU A 119 -10.25 -16.22 -17.15
N ILE A 120 -10.75 -16.50 -15.94
CA ILE A 120 -11.07 -15.47 -14.94
C ILE A 120 -9.79 -14.71 -14.56
N PHE A 121 -8.71 -15.41 -14.28
CA PHE A 121 -7.40 -14.80 -13.97
C PHE A 121 -6.91 -13.91 -15.13
N LEU A 122 -6.97 -14.39 -16.39
CA LEU A 122 -6.55 -13.61 -17.56
C LEU A 122 -7.42 -12.37 -17.78
N LYS A 123 -8.73 -12.45 -17.48
CA LYS A 123 -9.61 -11.27 -17.45
C LYS A 123 -9.15 -10.27 -16.37
N GLY A 124 -8.76 -10.76 -15.18
CA GLY A 124 -8.14 -9.95 -14.14
C GLY A 124 -6.86 -9.25 -14.61
N CYS A 125 -5.99 -9.94 -15.34
CA CYS A 125 -4.78 -9.33 -15.94
C CYS A 125 -5.14 -8.19 -16.91
N ARG A 126 -6.11 -8.39 -17.79
CA ARG A 126 -6.59 -7.32 -18.69
C ARG A 126 -7.16 -6.13 -17.94
N ASN A 127 -7.95 -6.37 -16.87
CA ASN A 127 -8.46 -5.31 -16.04
C ASN A 127 -7.33 -4.57 -15.29
N ALA A 128 -6.32 -5.28 -14.80
CA ALA A 128 -5.16 -4.68 -14.14
C ALA A 128 -4.40 -3.70 -15.06
N VAL A 129 -4.34 -3.99 -16.38
CA VAL A 129 -3.79 -3.05 -17.38
C VAL A 129 -4.60 -1.74 -17.40
N GLU A 130 -5.93 -1.83 -17.41
CA GLU A 130 -6.78 -0.64 -17.48
C GLU A 130 -6.75 0.17 -16.16
N VAL A 131 -6.70 -0.50 -15.01
CA VAL A 131 -6.53 0.13 -13.69
C VAL A 131 -5.16 0.82 -13.63
N GLY A 132 -4.10 0.11 -13.98
CA GLY A 132 -2.72 0.62 -13.96
C GLY A 132 -2.55 1.89 -14.80
N LYS A 133 -3.18 1.95 -15.98
CA LYS A 133 -3.17 3.15 -16.83
C LYS A 133 -3.76 4.38 -16.13
N ARG A 134 -4.86 4.22 -15.35
CA ARG A 134 -5.53 5.35 -14.68
C ARG A 134 -4.72 5.92 -13.53
N VAL A 135 -3.94 5.09 -12.83
CA VAL A 135 -3.18 5.51 -11.65
C VAL A 135 -1.66 5.56 -11.89
N ASN A 136 -1.21 5.33 -13.13
CA ASN A 136 0.20 5.11 -13.47
C ASN A 136 0.85 4.01 -12.59
N GLY A 137 0.06 2.98 -12.20
CA GLY A 137 0.49 1.86 -11.38
C GLY A 137 1.17 0.78 -12.21
N LYS A 138 2.22 0.18 -11.67
CA LYS A 138 3.02 -0.85 -12.35
C LYS A 138 3.06 -2.19 -11.63
N LEU A 139 2.44 -2.29 -10.47
CA LEU A 139 2.50 -3.47 -9.62
C LEU A 139 1.09 -3.96 -9.28
N THR A 140 0.86 -5.25 -9.39
CA THR A 140 -0.42 -5.86 -9.00
C THR A 140 -0.18 -7.16 -8.22
N THR A 141 -0.78 -7.28 -7.04
CA THR A 141 -0.64 -8.46 -6.16
C THR A 141 -1.45 -9.62 -6.70
N MET A 142 -0.88 -10.81 -6.64
CA MET A 142 -1.54 -12.03 -7.10
C MET A 142 -1.26 -13.22 -6.14
N VAL A 143 -2.34 -13.94 -5.79
CA VAL A 143 -2.30 -15.18 -5.01
C VAL A 143 -2.87 -16.32 -5.86
N PRO A 144 -2.14 -17.44 -6.06
CA PRO A 144 -2.57 -18.52 -6.97
C PRO A 144 -3.83 -19.27 -6.53
N GLY A 145 -4.19 -19.17 -5.25
CA GLY A 145 -5.34 -19.86 -4.66
C GLY A 145 -4.94 -21.05 -3.79
N ASP A 146 -5.90 -21.91 -3.51
CA ASP A 146 -5.76 -23.02 -2.56
C ASP A 146 -4.97 -24.20 -3.09
N PHE A 147 -4.32 -24.90 -2.17
CA PHE A 147 -3.73 -26.20 -2.39
C PHE A 147 -4.82 -27.26 -2.63
N GLN A 148 -4.65 -28.09 -3.64
CA GLN A 148 -5.58 -29.15 -3.99
C GLN A 148 -5.09 -30.51 -3.42
N ARG A 149 -5.65 -30.97 -2.31
CA ARG A 149 -5.21 -32.19 -1.59
C ARG A 149 -5.26 -33.47 -2.44
N TRP A 150 -6.10 -33.48 -3.47
CA TRP A 150 -6.26 -34.63 -4.39
C TRP A 150 -5.28 -34.61 -5.55
N LEU A 151 -4.52 -33.53 -5.75
CA LEU A 151 -3.63 -33.35 -6.88
C LEU A 151 -2.17 -33.27 -6.42
N PRO A 152 -1.23 -34.01 -7.04
CA PRO A 152 0.19 -33.92 -6.70
C PRO A 152 0.72 -32.48 -6.77
N GLU A 153 1.57 -32.08 -5.83
CA GLU A 153 2.10 -30.71 -5.71
C GLU A 153 2.85 -30.25 -6.95
N GLY A 154 3.65 -31.14 -7.58
CA GLY A 154 4.36 -30.83 -8.81
C GLY A 154 3.41 -30.47 -9.97
N ILE A 155 2.24 -31.13 -10.06
CA ILE A 155 1.22 -30.81 -11.07
C ILE A 155 0.59 -29.45 -10.76
N GLN A 156 0.27 -29.17 -9.49
CA GLN A 156 -0.25 -27.86 -9.07
C GLN A 156 0.72 -26.74 -9.41
N THR A 157 2.01 -26.96 -9.11
CA THR A 157 3.07 -25.99 -9.44
C THR A 157 3.16 -25.75 -10.95
N ALA A 158 3.08 -26.81 -11.77
CA ALA A 158 3.09 -26.68 -13.23
C ALA A 158 1.88 -25.90 -13.75
N ASN A 159 0.68 -26.18 -13.23
CA ASN A 159 -0.56 -25.46 -13.56
C ASN A 159 -0.44 -23.96 -13.25
N VAL A 160 0.11 -23.62 -12.08
CA VAL A 160 0.33 -22.22 -11.66
C VAL A 160 1.32 -21.55 -12.62
N ILE A 161 2.47 -22.16 -12.88
CA ILE A 161 3.49 -21.61 -13.79
C ILE A 161 2.92 -21.34 -15.17
N GLU A 162 2.15 -22.27 -15.73
CA GLU A 162 1.54 -22.13 -17.06
C GLU A 162 0.53 -20.97 -17.09
N ALA A 163 -0.34 -20.88 -16.09
CA ALA A 163 -1.28 -19.78 -15.99
C ALA A 163 -0.58 -18.42 -15.86
N LEU A 164 0.47 -18.34 -15.02
CA LEU A 164 1.25 -17.11 -14.82
C LEU A 164 1.95 -16.65 -16.09
N ARG A 165 2.50 -17.56 -16.90
CA ARG A 165 3.09 -17.24 -18.21
C ARG A 165 2.08 -16.56 -19.12
N ARG A 166 0.88 -17.11 -19.23
CA ARG A 166 -0.21 -16.51 -20.03
C ARG A 166 -0.62 -15.13 -19.47
N GLY A 167 -0.62 -14.96 -18.15
CA GLY A 167 -0.84 -13.65 -17.52
C GLY A 167 0.26 -12.64 -17.88
N CYS A 168 1.53 -13.07 -17.87
CA CYS A 168 2.67 -12.24 -18.25
C CYS A 168 2.60 -11.76 -19.70
N GLU A 169 2.13 -12.59 -20.64
CA GLU A 169 1.92 -12.19 -22.04
C GLU A 169 0.99 -10.98 -22.17
N ILE A 170 0.04 -10.82 -21.24
CA ILE A 170 -0.88 -9.66 -21.19
C ILE A 170 -0.22 -8.46 -20.52
N LEU A 171 0.51 -8.67 -19.41
CA LEU A 171 1.01 -7.60 -18.56
C LEU A 171 2.32 -6.99 -19.05
N GLU A 172 3.22 -7.80 -19.59
CA GLU A 172 4.57 -7.43 -20.00
C GLU A 172 4.61 -6.30 -21.03
N PRO A 173 3.76 -6.28 -22.10
CA PRO A 173 3.74 -5.18 -23.07
C PRO A 173 3.36 -3.82 -22.45
N HIS A 174 2.76 -3.82 -21.25
CA HIS A 174 2.36 -2.60 -20.52
C HIS A 174 3.32 -2.25 -19.38
N GLY A 175 4.38 -3.04 -19.18
CA GLY A 175 5.34 -2.88 -18.10
C GLY A 175 4.70 -3.02 -16.72
N ILE A 176 3.65 -3.85 -16.61
CA ILE A 176 3.02 -4.19 -15.33
C ILE A 176 3.62 -5.48 -14.81
N VAL A 177 3.99 -5.49 -13.54
CA VAL A 177 4.56 -6.63 -12.85
C VAL A 177 3.52 -7.22 -11.90
N MET A 178 3.19 -8.47 -12.10
CA MET A 178 2.43 -9.28 -11.18
C MET A 178 3.36 -9.75 -10.07
N VAL A 179 3.07 -9.36 -8.83
CA VAL A 179 3.86 -9.74 -7.66
C VAL A 179 3.13 -10.81 -6.85
N LEU A 180 3.73 -12.00 -6.79
CA LEU A 180 3.17 -13.15 -6.11
C LEU A 180 3.38 -13.02 -4.60
N GLU A 181 2.31 -13.17 -3.84
CA GLU A 181 2.33 -13.03 -2.39
C GLU A 181 2.13 -14.39 -1.71
N PRO A 182 3.17 -14.92 -1.03
CA PRO A 182 3.02 -16.05 -0.11
C PRO A 182 2.37 -15.58 1.20
N LEU A 183 1.23 -16.18 1.55
CA LEU A 183 0.40 -15.78 2.68
C LEU A 183 0.46 -16.77 3.85
N SER A 184 0.18 -16.25 5.05
CA SER A 184 0.08 -17.05 6.29
C SER A 184 -1.32 -17.12 6.89
N ASP A 185 -2.29 -16.39 6.33
CA ASP A 185 -3.62 -16.20 6.95
C ASP A 185 -4.49 -17.47 6.85
N ASN A 186 -4.40 -18.17 5.72
CA ASN A 186 -5.14 -19.41 5.50
C ASN A 186 -4.17 -20.57 5.26
N PRO A 187 -4.23 -21.66 6.07
CA PRO A 187 -3.34 -22.83 5.91
C PRO A 187 -3.59 -23.63 4.63
N ASP A 188 -4.74 -23.45 3.99
CA ASP A 188 -5.09 -24.14 2.74
C ASP A 188 -4.55 -23.45 1.48
N LEU A 189 -3.97 -22.26 1.59
CA LEU A 189 -3.34 -21.58 0.46
C LEU A 189 -2.11 -22.35 -0.04
N PHE A 190 -1.99 -22.42 -1.36
CA PHE A 190 -0.89 -23.12 -2.03
C PHE A 190 0.47 -22.44 -1.80
N LEU A 191 0.51 -21.09 -1.97
CA LEU A 191 1.75 -20.34 -1.89
C LEU A 191 1.97 -19.81 -0.47
N ARG A 192 3.07 -20.26 0.18
CA ARG A 192 3.30 -19.97 1.59
C ARG A 192 4.69 -19.48 1.95
N THR A 193 5.71 -19.74 1.14
CA THR A 193 7.10 -19.40 1.47
C THR A 193 7.79 -18.65 0.34
N ALA A 194 8.82 -17.88 0.69
CA ALA A 194 9.58 -17.08 -0.27
C ALA A 194 10.36 -17.95 -1.26
N ASP A 195 10.93 -19.07 -0.82
CA ASP A 195 11.68 -20.00 -1.66
C ASP A 195 10.77 -20.72 -2.67
N GLN A 196 9.56 -21.14 -2.28
CA GLN A 196 8.54 -21.66 -3.19
C GLN A 196 8.18 -20.62 -4.26
N THR A 197 7.95 -19.36 -3.85
CA THR A 197 7.63 -18.26 -4.74
C THR A 197 8.80 -17.96 -5.69
N TYR A 198 10.02 -17.97 -5.18
CA TYR A 198 11.23 -17.78 -5.96
C TYR A 198 11.36 -18.84 -7.06
N ALA A 199 11.18 -20.13 -6.72
CA ALA A 199 11.22 -21.21 -7.70
C ALA A 199 10.20 -21.03 -8.83
N ILE A 200 8.98 -20.58 -8.48
CA ILE A 200 7.91 -20.30 -9.46
C ILE A 200 8.31 -19.11 -10.35
N CYS A 201 8.76 -17.98 -9.80
CA CYS A 201 9.18 -16.81 -10.57
C CYS A 201 10.33 -17.15 -11.54
N LYS A 202 11.33 -17.90 -11.07
CA LYS A 202 12.44 -18.39 -11.92
C LYS A 202 11.95 -19.30 -13.05
N ALA A 203 10.95 -20.14 -12.79
CA ALA A 203 10.37 -21.04 -13.79
C ALA A 203 9.48 -20.30 -14.80
N VAL A 204 8.71 -19.30 -14.36
CA VAL A 204 7.93 -18.42 -15.25
C VAL A 204 8.84 -17.64 -16.19
N LYS A 205 9.97 -17.13 -15.67
CA LYS A 205 11.03 -16.47 -16.44
C LYS A 205 10.55 -15.22 -17.20
N SER A 206 9.72 -14.39 -16.56
CA SER A 206 9.25 -13.11 -17.10
C SER A 206 9.60 -11.97 -16.17
N PRO A 207 9.95 -10.77 -16.68
CA PRO A 207 10.10 -9.57 -15.87
C PRO A 207 8.78 -9.13 -15.23
N SER A 208 7.64 -9.60 -15.76
CA SER A 208 6.29 -9.30 -15.27
C SER A 208 5.78 -10.30 -14.21
N CYS A 209 6.63 -11.20 -13.70
CA CYS A 209 6.30 -12.09 -12.59
C CYS A 209 7.40 -12.06 -11.54
N LYS A 210 7.12 -11.48 -10.39
CA LYS A 210 8.07 -11.24 -9.30
C LYS A 210 7.44 -11.57 -7.94
N ILE A 211 8.21 -11.42 -6.86
CA ILE A 211 7.78 -11.67 -5.49
C ILE A 211 7.29 -10.37 -4.86
N LEU A 212 6.16 -10.42 -4.17
CA LEU A 212 5.83 -9.55 -3.07
C LEU A 212 6.29 -10.22 -1.77
N TYR A 213 7.24 -9.61 -1.08
CA TYR A 213 7.77 -10.11 0.18
C TYR A 213 7.10 -9.37 1.35
N ASP A 214 5.97 -9.91 1.84
CA ASP A 214 5.33 -9.39 3.06
C ASP A 214 6.05 -9.93 4.30
N MET A 215 6.71 -9.07 5.04
CA MET A 215 7.50 -9.42 6.21
C MET A 215 6.65 -9.99 7.34
N TYR A 216 5.38 -9.57 7.44
CA TYR A 216 4.43 -10.13 8.40
C TYR A 216 4.16 -11.61 8.11
N HIS A 217 3.80 -11.95 6.88
CA HIS A 217 3.54 -13.33 6.49
C HIS A 217 4.79 -14.19 6.52
N MET A 218 5.93 -13.65 6.10
CA MET A 218 7.20 -14.40 6.14
C MET A 218 7.67 -14.65 7.57
N GLN A 219 7.47 -13.72 8.50
CA GLN A 219 7.76 -13.95 9.92
C GLN A 219 6.92 -15.11 10.47
N ARG A 220 5.62 -15.15 10.16
CA ARG A 220 4.71 -16.19 10.62
C ARG A 220 4.98 -17.57 10.02
N ASN A 221 5.39 -17.63 8.76
CA ASN A 221 5.58 -18.90 8.06
C ASN A 221 6.97 -19.52 8.29
N SER A 222 8.03 -18.71 8.30
CA SER A 222 9.39 -19.22 8.31
C SER A 222 10.38 -18.42 9.16
N GLY A 223 10.06 -17.17 9.51
CA GLY A 223 11.01 -16.27 10.17
C GLY A 223 12.25 -16.01 9.32
N ASN A 224 13.40 -15.80 9.97
CA ASN A 224 14.69 -15.64 9.30
C ASN A 224 14.66 -14.59 8.16
N ILE A 225 14.02 -13.44 8.43
CA ILE A 225 13.61 -12.44 7.41
C ILE A 225 14.75 -12.00 6.52
N ILE A 226 15.86 -11.47 7.09
CA ILE A 226 16.97 -10.91 6.30
C ILE A 226 17.67 -11.98 5.44
N PRO A 227 18.05 -13.17 5.96
CA PRO A 227 18.64 -14.21 5.12
C PRO A 227 17.72 -14.70 3.99
N ASN A 228 16.42 -14.89 4.27
CA ASN A 228 15.46 -15.32 3.23
C ASN A 228 15.23 -14.23 2.18
N LEU A 229 15.19 -12.95 2.59
CA LEU A 229 15.13 -11.81 1.70
C LEU A 229 16.36 -11.77 0.78
N ASP A 230 17.55 -12.00 1.31
CA ASP A 230 18.79 -12.00 0.52
C ASP A 230 18.85 -13.12 -0.52
N LEU A 231 18.37 -14.31 -0.16
CA LEU A 231 18.30 -15.45 -1.09
C LEU A 231 17.33 -15.20 -2.27
N CYS A 232 16.29 -14.41 -2.07
CA CYS A 232 15.26 -14.16 -3.08
C CYS A 232 15.35 -12.77 -3.72
N TYR A 233 16.35 -11.96 -3.37
CA TYR A 233 16.42 -10.53 -3.65
C TYR A 233 16.25 -10.16 -5.12
N ASP A 234 16.83 -10.94 -6.05
CA ASP A 234 16.77 -10.71 -7.50
C ASP A 234 15.38 -10.93 -8.11
N GLU A 235 14.47 -11.58 -7.38
CA GLU A 235 13.09 -11.78 -7.80
C GLU A 235 12.08 -10.95 -6.96
N ILE A 236 12.50 -10.19 -5.95
CA ILE A 236 11.59 -9.35 -5.15
C ILE A 236 11.40 -7.99 -5.82
N ALA A 237 10.14 -7.63 -6.12
CA ALA A 237 9.77 -6.34 -6.69
C ALA A 237 9.04 -5.43 -5.70
N TYR A 238 8.46 -5.98 -4.65
CA TYR A 238 7.69 -5.22 -3.66
C TYR A 238 7.82 -5.83 -2.27
N TYR A 239 7.81 -4.98 -1.25
CA TYR A 239 7.78 -5.40 0.15
C TYR A 239 6.52 -4.91 0.81
N GLN A 240 6.02 -5.67 1.81
CA GLN A 240 4.99 -5.20 2.72
C GLN A 240 5.44 -5.32 4.18
N ILE A 241 4.88 -4.47 5.01
CA ILE A 241 5.24 -4.22 6.40
C ILE A 241 4.02 -4.47 7.28
N GLY A 242 4.20 -5.23 8.34
CA GLY A 242 3.26 -5.40 9.43
C GLY A 242 3.97 -6.09 10.59
N ASP A 243 3.96 -5.49 11.79
CA ASP A 243 4.69 -6.06 12.92
C ASP A 243 3.92 -7.21 13.57
N ASN A 244 4.62 -8.30 13.85
CA ASN A 244 4.08 -9.48 14.50
C ASN A 244 4.01 -9.30 16.03
N PRO A 245 2.99 -9.85 16.70
CA PRO A 245 1.93 -10.71 16.14
C PRO A 245 0.66 -9.96 15.70
N ALA A 246 0.50 -8.67 16.04
CA ALA A 246 -0.78 -7.97 15.94
C ALA A 246 -1.03 -7.29 14.58
N ARG A 247 -0.09 -7.38 13.62
CA ARG A 247 -0.10 -6.72 12.31
C ARG A 247 -0.35 -5.22 12.43
N LYS A 248 0.53 -4.55 13.17
CA LYS A 248 0.50 -3.09 13.41
C LYS A 248 1.78 -2.45 12.87
N GLU A 249 1.93 -1.13 13.09
CA GLU A 249 3.13 -0.38 12.69
C GLU A 249 4.40 -0.92 13.34
N PRO A 250 5.60 -0.71 12.74
CA PRO A 250 6.89 -1.04 13.34
C PRO A 250 7.01 -0.60 14.80
N THR A 251 7.78 -1.33 15.61
CA THR A 251 8.00 -1.09 17.04
C THR A 251 6.88 -1.56 17.98
N THR A 252 5.83 -2.15 17.45
CA THR A 252 4.71 -2.65 18.27
C THR A 252 4.77 -4.16 18.53
N GLY A 253 5.72 -4.84 17.93
CA GLY A 253 5.86 -6.30 18.02
C GLY A 253 7.31 -6.77 18.11
N GLU A 254 7.59 -7.93 17.51
CA GLU A 254 8.85 -8.66 17.66
C GLU A 254 9.85 -8.44 16.52
N VAL A 255 9.42 -7.81 15.39
CA VAL A 255 10.27 -7.66 14.20
C VAL A 255 11.14 -6.39 14.30
N ASN A 256 12.44 -6.55 14.16
CA ASN A 256 13.35 -5.40 14.17
C ASN A 256 13.38 -4.69 12.80
N TYR A 257 12.35 -3.89 12.52
CA TYR A 257 12.22 -3.16 11.27
C TYR A 257 13.34 -2.16 11.01
N LYS A 258 13.89 -1.52 12.04
CA LYS A 258 15.03 -0.59 11.89
C LYS A 258 16.23 -1.28 11.23
N ASN A 259 16.54 -2.51 11.65
CA ASN A 259 17.63 -3.30 11.04
C ASN A 259 17.27 -3.75 9.62
N ILE A 260 16.04 -4.14 9.36
CA ILE A 260 15.58 -4.56 8.03
C ILE A 260 15.61 -3.37 7.06
N PHE A 261 15.13 -2.21 7.45
CA PHE A 261 15.13 -0.99 6.62
C PHE A 261 16.56 -0.54 6.32
N LYS A 262 17.46 -0.54 7.32
CA LYS A 262 18.88 -0.30 7.11
C LYS A 262 19.49 -1.26 6.08
N HIS A 263 19.17 -2.56 6.20
CA HIS A 263 19.66 -3.59 5.28
C HIS A 263 19.17 -3.34 3.84
N LEU A 264 17.88 -3.07 3.63
CA LEU A 264 17.30 -2.74 2.32
C LEU A 264 17.94 -1.47 1.73
N TYR A 265 18.13 -0.43 2.55
CA TYR A 265 18.79 0.80 2.12
C TYR A 265 20.22 0.55 1.67
N GLN A 266 21.00 -0.23 2.44
CA GLN A 266 22.38 -0.61 2.11
C GLN A 266 22.47 -1.46 0.84
N LYS A 267 21.45 -2.28 0.54
CA LYS A 267 21.35 -3.01 -0.74
C LYS A 267 20.99 -2.10 -1.92
N GLY A 268 20.72 -0.82 -1.67
CA GLY A 268 20.33 0.14 -2.70
C GLY A 268 18.89 0.01 -3.18
N TYR A 269 17.99 -0.60 -2.39
CA TYR A 269 16.58 -0.71 -2.75
C TYR A 269 15.95 0.67 -2.92
N LYS A 270 15.27 0.89 -4.05
CA LYS A 270 14.61 2.14 -4.43
C LYS A 270 13.11 1.96 -4.70
N GLY A 271 12.60 0.75 -4.53
CA GLY A 271 11.18 0.46 -4.69
C GLY A 271 10.35 0.93 -3.49
N MET A 272 9.12 0.50 -3.45
CA MET A 272 8.15 0.87 -2.42
C MET A 272 8.00 -0.25 -1.38
N LEU A 273 7.64 0.15 -0.15
CA LEU A 273 7.31 -0.75 0.95
C LEU A 273 5.87 -0.42 1.39
N GLY A 274 4.93 -1.32 1.13
CA GLY A 274 3.53 -1.18 1.51
C GLY A 274 3.34 -1.29 3.02
N MET A 275 2.53 -0.42 3.58
CA MET A 275 2.23 -0.39 5.01
C MET A 275 0.95 -1.20 5.28
N GLU A 276 1.00 -2.54 5.03
CA GLU A 276 -0.18 -3.41 5.12
C GLU A 276 -0.47 -3.84 6.55
N HIS A 277 -0.86 -2.88 7.36
CA HIS A 277 -1.17 -3.08 8.78
C HIS A 277 -2.18 -2.05 9.30
N GLY A 278 -2.81 -2.35 10.42
CA GLY A 278 -3.64 -1.36 11.14
C GLY A 278 -2.82 -0.51 12.11
N ASN A 279 -3.40 0.58 12.60
CA ASN A 279 -2.81 1.41 13.65
C ASN A 279 -2.93 0.70 15.02
N SER A 280 -1.91 0.77 15.87
CA SER A 280 -1.89 0.14 17.20
C SER A 280 -2.83 0.84 18.18
N LEU A 281 -2.95 2.15 18.07
CA LEU A 281 -3.84 2.97 18.89
C LEU A 281 -5.00 3.53 18.03
N PRO A 282 -6.15 3.81 18.61
CA PRO A 282 -7.28 4.40 17.90
C PRO A 282 -7.10 5.89 17.64
N GLY A 283 -7.89 6.43 16.71
CA GLY A 283 -8.04 7.86 16.48
C GLY A 283 -6.74 8.55 16.01
N LYS A 284 -6.69 9.86 16.19
CA LYS A 284 -5.52 10.69 15.84
C LYS A 284 -4.26 10.30 16.60
N GLU A 285 -4.38 9.79 17.81
CA GLU A 285 -3.25 9.33 18.61
C GLU A 285 -2.54 8.15 17.90
N GLY A 286 -3.30 7.20 17.36
CA GLY A 286 -2.76 6.09 16.59
C GLY A 286 -2.05 6.55 15.31
N GLU A 287 -2.60 7.53 14.61
CA GLU A 287 -1.98 8.09 13.41
C GLU A 287 -0.65 8.81 13.72
N VAL A 288 -0.59 9.53 14.84
CA VAL A 288 0.66 10.15 15.32
C VAL A 288 1.68 9.10 15.75
N ALA A 289 1.24 8.05 16.45
CA ALA A 289 2.10 6.95 16.89
C ALA A 289 2.72 6.23 15.69
N LEU A 290 1.91 5.94 14.66
CA LEU A 290 2.35 5.36 13.40
C LEU A 290 3.46 6.19 12.73
N ILE A 291 3.24 7.50 12.55
CA ILE A 291 4.26 8.40 11.94
C ILE A 291 5.55 8.36 12.75
N LYS A 292 5.47 8.43 14.08
CA LYS A 292 6.64 8.35 14.97
C LYS A 292 7.39 7.02 14.85
N ALA A 293 6.65 5.90 14.77
CA ALA A 293 7.23 4.57 14.62
C ALA A 293 8.02 4.44 13.30
N TYR A 294 7.47 4.94 12.20
CA TYR A 294 8.18 4.97 10.92
C TYR A 294 9.39 5.91 10.96
N ARG A 295 9.28 7.12 11.55
CA ARG A 295 10.44 8.03 11.71
C ARG A 295 11.55 7.39 12.51
N TRP A 296 11.24 6.72 13.62
CA TRP A 296 12.22 6.02 14.43
C TRP A 296 12.87 4.84 13.68
N SER A 297 12.08 4.06 12.95
CA SER A 297 12.56 2.89 12.21
C SER A 297 13.39 3.28 10.98
N ASP A 298 13.13 4.46 10.38
CA ASP A 298 13.84 5.00 9.23
C ASP A 298 15.10 5.80 9.59
N ASP A 299 15.30 6.10 10.89
CA ASP A 299 16.48 6.77 11.44
C ASP A 299 17.61 5.75 11.71
N PHE A 300 18.21 5.23 10.65
CA PHE A 300 19.22 4.17 10.67
C PHE A 300 20.58 4.59 10.07
N LEU A 301 20.73 5.84 9.65
CA LEU A 301 21.98 6.41 9.11
C LEU A 301 22.90 6.96 10.18
#